data_c62c76a81e3689e6bbe590c877cbb69f
#
_entry.id   c62c76a81e3689e6bbe590c877cbb69f
#
_cell.length_a   1.000
_cell.length_b   1.000
_cell.length_c   1.000
_cell.angle_alpha   90.00
_cell.angle_beta   90.00
_cell.angle_gamma   90.00
#
_symmetry.space_group_name_H-M   'P 1'
#
loop_
_entity.id
_entity.type
_entity.pdbx_description
1 polymer ?
#
loop_
_entity_poly.entity_id
_entity_poly.type
_entity_poly.pdbx_seq_one_letter_code
_entity_poly.pdbx_strand_id
1 'polypeptide(L)'
;MSSFMPKADEIERKWYVIDAADKPLGRVAAEAAVLLRGKHKPIFTPNVDCGDFVIIINTDKAVLTGNKLEKKLYQHHTGYIGNLKEVKYGTLMKEKSDFAMQLAVKGMIPDTTLGRKQLTRCRIYKNADHKHEAQKPVAYEL
;
A
#
# COMPACT_ATOMS: atom_id res chain seq x y z
N MET A 1 -18.31 -26.34 19.47
CA MET A 1 -18.49 -25.30 18.43
C MET A 1 -17.18 -25.11 17.70
N SER A 2 -17.18 -25.22 16.36
CA SER A 2 -16.01 -24.91 15.54
C SER A 2 -16.16 -23.48 15.01
N SER A 3 -15.10 -22.67 15.08
CA SER A 3 -15.07 -21.36 14.43
C SER A 3 -14.91 -21.54 12.92
N PHE A 4 -15.51 -20.63 12.15
CA PHE A 4 -15.35 -20.61 10.69
C PHE A 4 -13.89 -20.35 10.31
N MET A 5 -13.35 -21.15 9.40
CA MET A 5 -12.03 -20.94 8.81
C MET A 5 -12.16 -21.04 7.29
N PRO A 6 -11.85 -19.95 6.54
CA PRO A 6 -11.87 -19.98 5.09
C PRO A 6 -10.73 -20.86 4.57
N LYS A 7 -10.97 -21.59 3.50
CA LYS A 7 -9.93 -22.30 2.77
C LYS A 7 -9.30 -21.37 1.73
N ALA A 8 -8.01 -21.51 1.51
CA ALA A 8 -7.27 -20.65 0.59
C ALA A 8 -7.82 -20.71 -0.86
N ASP A 9 -8.32 -21.86 -1.27
CA ASP A 9 -8.84 -22.11 -2.61
C ASP A 9 -10.25 -21.53 -2.84
N GLU A 10 -10.98 -21.23 -1.77
CA GLU A 10 -12.34 -20.68 -1.83
C GLU A 10 -12.38 -19.14 -1.82
N ILE A 11 -11.22 -18.49 -1.67
CA ILE A 11 -11.14 -17.05 -1.54
C ILE A 11 -11.13 -16.38 -2.91
N GLU A 12 -12.22 -15.70 -3.26
CA GLU A 12 -12.28 -14.84 -4.43
C GLU A 12 -11.52 -13.53 -4.20
N ARG A 13 -10.65 -13.16 -5.15
CA ARG A 13 -9.86 -11.94 -5.10
C ARG A 13 -10.33 -10.97 -6.17
N LYS A 14 -10.62 -9.74 -5.75
CA LYS A 14 -11.01 -8.64 -6.64
C LYS A 14 -9.83 -7.69 -6.83
N TRP A 15 -9.91 -6.89 -7.88
CA TRP A 15 -8.97 -5.83 -8.17
C TRP A 15 -9.60 -4.47 -7.93
N TYR A 16 -8.92 -3.63 -7.15
CA TYR A 16 -9.37 -2.28 -6.83
C TYR A 16 -8.35 -1.25 -7.31
N VAL A 17 -8.83 -0.14 -7.83
CA VAL A 17 -8.03 1.05 -8.14
C VAL A 17 -8.34 2.14 -7.14
N ILE A 18 -7.32 2.69 -6.52
CA ILE A 18 -7.40 3.84 -5.63
C ILE A 18 -6.67 5.02 -6.29
N ASP A 19 -7.37 6.12 -6.48
CA ASP A 19 -6.77 7.36 -6.94
C ASP A 19 -6.24 8.16 -5.73
N ALA A 20 -4.93 8.42 -5.72
CA ALA A 20 -4.25 9.15 -4.66
C ALA A 20 -4.21 10.67 -4.90
N ALA A 21 -4.70 11.15 -6.04
CA ALA A 21 -4.68 12.58 -6.36
C ALA A 21 -5.43 13.40 -5.29
N ASP A 22 -4.78 14.46 -4.80
CA ASP A 22 -5.29 15.41 -3.79
C ASP A 22 -5.70 14.76 -2.45
N LYS A 23 -5.34 13.52 -2.23
CA LYS A 23 -5.64 12.79 -0.99
C LYS A 23 -4.40 12.65 -0.10
N PRO A 24 -4.56 12.66 1.23
CA PRO A 24 -3.44 12.42 2.14
C PRO A 24 -2.83 11.04 1.93
N LEU A 25 -1.52 10.99 1.71
CA LEU A 25 -0.77 9.76 1.44
C LEU A 25 -1.04 8.66 2.49
N GLY A 26 -1.08 9.05 3.77
CA GLY A 26 -1.31 8.10 4.86
C GLY A 26 -2.71 7.49 4.85
N ARG A 27 -3.74 8.25 4.47
CA ARG A 27 -5.12 7.73 4.38
C ARG A 27 -5.28 6.76 3.21
N VAL A 28 -4.72 7.10 2.05
CA VAL A 28 -4.67 6.19 0.89
C VAL A 28 -3.98 4.88 1.27
N ALA A 29 -2.84 4.97 1.95
CA ALA A 29 -2.10 3.78 2.40
C ALA A 29 -2.89 2.94 3.41
N ALA A 30 -3.66 3.57 4.30
CA ALA A 30 -4.48 2.86 5.29
C ALA A 30 -5.59 2.05 4.64
N GLU A 31 -6.34 2.64 3.71
CA GLU A 31 -7.39 1.92 2.97
C GLU A 31 -6.81 0.81 2.08
N ALA A 32 -5.70 1.08 1.40
CA ALA A 32 -4.99 0.05 0.65
C ALA A 32 -4.59 -1.14 1.55
N ALA A 33 -4.10 -0.88 2.77
CA ALA A 33 -3.75 -1.93 3.71
C ALA A 33 -4.96 -2.74 4.19
N VAL A 34 -6.11 -2.10 4.39
CA VAL A 34 -7.39 -2.77 4.74
C VAL A 34 -7.80 -3.75 3.63
N LEU A 35 -7.76 -3.31 2.38
CA LEU A 35 -8.10 -4.14 1.22
C LEU A 35 -7.11 -5.29 1.02
N LEU A 36 -5.80 -5.02 1.15
CA LEU A 36 -4.74 -6.01 1.01
C LEU A 36 -4.80 -7.11 2.07
N ARG A 37 -5.20 -6.77 3.28
CA ARG A 37 -5.43 -7.75 4.36
C ARG A 37 -6.76 -8.48 4.26
N GLY A 38 -7.73 -7.91 3.54
CA GLY A 38 -9.07 -8.45 3.43
C GLY A 38 -9.97 -8.18 4.63
N LYS A 39 -9.66 -7.14 5.43
CA LYS A 39 -10.48 -6.77 6.61
C LYS A 39 -11.90 -6.32 6.27
N HIS A 40 -12.15 -5.91 5.02
CA HIS A 40 -13.48 -5.54 4.52
C HIS A 40 -14.38 -6.75 4.27
N LYS A 41 -13.84 -7.95 4.25
CA LYS A 41 -14.59 -9.19 4.01
C LYS A 41 -15.08 -9.81 5.32
N PRO A 42 -16.32 -10.33 5.38
CA PRO A 42 -16.82 -11.02 6.57
C PRO A 42 -16.06 -12.33 6.87
N ILE A 43 -15.41 -12.91 5.85
CA ILE A 43 -14.61 -14.14 5.98
C ILE A 43 -13.19 -13.90 6.50
N PHE A 44 -12.86 -12.67 6.89
CA PHE A 44 -11.50 -12.34 7.35
C PHE A 44 -11.07 -13.18 8.54
N THR A 45 -9.90 -13.81 8.42
CA THR A 45 -9.21 -14.50 9.49
C THR A 45 -7.73 -14.17 9.45
N PRO A 46 -7.05 -13.97 10.60
CA PRO A 46 -5.64 -13.57 10.62
C PRO A 46 -4.67 -14.63 10.09
N ASN A 47 -5.05 -15.90 10.11
CA ASN A 47 -4.22 -17.05 9.73
C ASN A 47 -4.25 -17.37 8.24
N VAL A 48 -5.25 -16.88 7.51
CA VAL A 48 -5.40 -17.10 6.07
C VAL A 48 -5.36 -15.75 5.34
N ASP A 49 -4.74 -15.73 4.18
CA ASP A 49 -4.65 -14.54 3.35
C ASP A 49 -5.93 -14.33 2.54
N CYS A 50 -6.83 -13.48 3.05
CA CYS A 50 -8.14 -13.17 2.46
C CYS A 50 -8.13 -11.91 1.58
N GLY A 51 -7.00 -11.24 1.43
CA GLY A 51 -6.91 -9.91 0.79
C GLY A 51 -7.09 -9.90 -0.72
N ASP A 52 -7.34 -8.72 -1.25
CA ASP A 52 -7.54 -8.44 -2.65
C ASP A 52 -6.30 -7.80 -3.30
N PHE A 53 -6.36 -7.54 -4.61
CA PHE A 53 -5.35 -6.79 -5.33
C PHE A 53 -5.69 -5.30 -5.30
N VAL A 54 -4.68 -4.47 -5.08
CA VAL A 54 -4.85 -3.01 -5.03
C VAL A 54 -3.88 -2.35 -6.00
N ILE A 55 -4.41 -1.44 -6.80
CA ILE A 55 -3.66 -0.57 -7.68
C ILE A 55 -3.80 0.85 -7.14
N ILE A 56 -2.70 1.53 -6.89
CA ILE A 56 -2.69 2.94 -6.49
C ILE A 56 -2.12 3.76 -7.64
N ILE A 57 -2.85 4.75 -8.09
CA ILE A 57 -2.48 5.64 -9.19
C ILE A 57 -2.29 7.07 -8.71
N ASN A 58 -1.65 7.91 -9.53
CA ASN A 58 -1.42 9.35 -9.27
C ASN A 58 -0.69 9.65 -7.95
N THR A 59 0.30 8.84 -7.60
CA THR A 59 1.03 9.04 -6.33
C THR A 59 1.85 10.32 -6.29
N ASP A 60 2.20 10.89 -7.44
CA ASP A 60 2.88 12.18 -7.57
C ASP A 60 2.02 13.35 -7.06
N LYS A 61 0.69 13.21 -7.14
CA LYS A 61 -0.29 14.21 -6.69
C LYS A 61 -0.81 13.96 -5.27
N ALA A 62 -0.31 12.95 -4.60
CA ALA A 62 -0.67 12.67 -3.21
C ALA A 62 -0.14 13.79 -2.29
N VAL A 63 -0.96 14.15 -1.29
CA VAL A 63 -0.67 15.27 -0.39
C VAL A 63 -0.03 14.78 0.91
N LEU A 64 0.99 15.50 1.37
CA LEU A 64 1.53 15.39 2.72
C LEU A 64 1.12 16.63 3.52
N THR A 65 0.42 16.43 4.62
CA THR A 65 -0.09 17.50 5.46
C THR A 65 0.99 18.14 6.34
N GLY A 66 0.83 19.44 6.66
CA GLY A 66 1.78 20.19 7.50
C GLY A 66 3.16 20.32 6.85
N ASN A 67 4.19 20.37 7.67
CA ASN A 67 5.58 20.56 7.22
C ASN A 67 6.32 19.24 6.93
N LYS A 68 5.61 18.16 6.59
CA LYS A 68 6.24 16.85 6.36
C LYS A 68 7.15 16.83 5.14
N LEU A 69 6.86 17.62 4.12
CA LEU A 69 7.72 17.74 2.95
C LEU A 69 9.14 18.20 3.29
N GLU A 70 9.29 19.09 4.27
CA GLU A 70 10.58 19.66 4.68
C GLU A 70 11.22 18.92 5.84
N LYS A 71 10.41 18.50 6.84
CA LYS A 71 10.90 17.96 8.11
C LYS A 71 10.97 16.44 8.16
N LYS A 72 10.10 15.74 7.45
CA LYS A 72 10.10 14.28 7.47
C LYS A 72 11.24 13.75 6.61
N LEU A 73 12.03 12.85 7.20
CA LEU A 73 13.16 12.20 6.56
C LEU A 73 12.86 10.72 6.33
N TYR A 74 13.22 10.24 5.14
CA TYR A 74 13.38 8.82 4.90
C TYR A 74 14.81 8.44 5.24
N GLN A 75 14.98 7.56 6.20
CA GLN A 75 16.27 7.12 6.71
C GLN A 75 16.46 5.63 6.46
N HIS A 76 17.62 5.25 5.97
CA HIS A 76 18.04 3.85 5.92
C HIS A 76 19.53 3.75 6.17
N HIS A 77 19.97 2.67 6.81
CA HIS A 77 21.38 2.41 7.10
C HIS A 77 21.92 1.34 6.15
N THR A 78 23.12 1.55 5.59
CA THR A 78 23.71 0.63 4.61
C THR A 78 24.35 -0.61 5.25
N GLY A 79 24.49 -0.65 6.57
CA GLY A 79 25.17 -1.70 7.33
C GLY A 79 26.63 -1.41 7.66
N TYR A 80 27.27 -0.42 7.03
CA TYR A 80 28.60 0.03 7.35
C TYR A 80 28.58 1.16 8.38
N ILE A 81 29.63 1.27 9.20
CA ILE A 81 29.75 2.30 10.25
C ILE A 81 29.66 3.70 9.63
N GLY A 82 28.79 4.54 10.22
CA GLY A 82 28.62 5.94 9.80
C GLY A 82 27.83 6.16 8.50
N ASN A 83 27.22 5.13 7.92
CA ASN A 83 26.52 5.21 6.64
C ASN A 83 25.00 5.26 6.78
N LEU A 84 24.48 6.17 7.60
CA LEU A 84 23.07 6.53 7.63
C LEU A 84 22.75 7.44 6.43
N LYS A 85 21.85 7.00 5.56
CA LYS A 85 21.36 7.79 4.43
C LYS A 85 20.01 8.43 4.79
N GLU A 86 19.91 9.73 4.52
CA GLU A 86 18.73 10.52 4.83
C GLU A 86 18.25 11.26 3.58
N VAL A 87 16.97 11.18 3.27
CA VAL A 87 16.35 11.90 2.15
C VAL A 87 15.09 12.60 2.67
N LYS A 88 14.95 13.88 2.37
CA LYS A 88 13.73 14.64 2.69
C LYS A 88 12.55 14.11 1.89
N TYR A 89 11.38 14.04 2.52
CA TYR A 89 10.16 13.58 1.82
C TYR A 89 9.76 14.48 0.65
N GLY A 90 10.08 15.76 0.69
CA GLY A 90 9.87 16.65 -0.46
C GLY A 90 10.65 16.21 -1.71
N THR A 91 11.89 15.79 -1.57
CA THR A 91 12.70 15.23 -2.66
C THR A 91 12.18 13.85 -3.07
N LEU A 92 11.87 12.99 -2.09
CA LEU A 92 11.36 11.65 -2.33
C LEU A 92 10.05 11.65 -3.12
N MET A 93 9.13 12.55 -2.80
CA MET A 93 7.84 12.68 -3.50
C MET A 93 8.00 13.18 -4.94
N LYS A 94 9.00 14.02 -5.22
CA LYS A 94 9.28 14.49 -6.58
C LYS A 94 9.89 13.40 -7.46
N GLU A 95 10.83 12.65 -6.92
CA GLU A 95 11.60 11.65 -7.68
C GLU A 95 10.92 10.28 -7.70
N LYS A 96 10.51 9.79 -6.52
CA LYS A 96 10.01 8.42 -6.29
C LYS A 96 8.78 8.42 -5.39
N SER A 97 7.69 9.03 -5.85
CA SER A 97 6.41 9.06 -5.11
C SER A 97 5.80 7.67 -4.92
N ASP A 98 5.99 6.79 -5.88
CA ASP A 98 5.61 5.38 -5.81
C ASP A 98 6.29 4.66 -4.65
N PHE A 99 7.59 4.89 -4.47
CA PHE A 99 8.36 4.32 -3.35
C PHE A 99 7.90 4.89 -2.00
N ALA A 100 7.61 6.20 -1.92
CA ALA A 100 7.08 6.81 -0.69
C ALA A 100 5.73 6.20 -0.30
N MET A 101 4.84 5.97 -1.26
CA MET A 101 3.56 5.29 -1.04
C MET A 101 3.77 3.83 -0.61
N GLN A 102 4.70 3.12 -1.25
CA GLN A 102 5.03 1.74 -0.90
C GLN A 102 5.53 1.62 0.55
N LEU A 103 6.37 2.54 1.00
CA LEU A 103 6.83 2.59 2.39
C LEU A 103 5.68 2.78 3.38
N ALA A 104 4.73 3.66 3.04
CA ALA A 104 3.55 3.90 3.87
C ALA A 104 2.67 2.64 3.98
N VAL A 105 2.38 1.99 2.86
CA VAL A 105 1.60 0.74 2.83
C VAL A 105 2.33 -0.38 3.58
N LYS A 106 3.63 -0.54 3.35
CA LYS A 106 4.44 -1.55 4.05
C LYS A 106 4.41 -1.37 5.57
N GLY A 107 4.48 -0.14 6.05
CA GLY A 107 4.40 0.16 7.49
C GLY A 107 3.04 -0.14 8.13
N MET A 108 1.97 -0.26 7.34
CA MET A 108 0.60 -0.55 7.80
C MET A 108 0.22 -2.03 7.66
N ILE A 109 1.03 -2.83 7.01
CA ILE A 109 0.85 -4.28 6.88
C ILE A 109 1.76 -4.97 7.91
N PRO A 110 1.29 -6.05 8.58
CA PRO A 110 2.12 -6.82 9.51
C PRO A 110 3.38 -7.37 8.86
N ASP A 111 4.51 -7.33 9.56
CA ASP A 111 5.77 -7.90 9.08
C ASP A 111 5.83 -9.41 9.35
N THR A 112 4.94 -10.13 8.70
CA THR A 112 4.84 -11.59 8.75
C THR A 112 4.99 -12.18 7.35
N THR A 113 5.11 -13.50 7.25
CA THR A 113 5.13 -14.20 5.96
C THR A 113 3.88 -13.91 5.13
N LEU A 114 2.70 -13.86 5.76
CA LEU A 114 1.43 -13.49 5.10
C LEU A 114 1.44 -12.01 4.68
N GLY A 115 1.91 -11.11 5.53
CA GLY A 115 1.99 -9.68 5.22
C GLY A 115 2.90 -9.39 4.02
N ARG A 116 4.01 -10.09 3.89
CA ARG A 116 4.88 -9.98 2.71
C ARG A 116 4.20 -10.45 1.43
N LYS A 117 3.42 -11.53 1.48
CA LYS A 117 2.59 -11.96 0.34
C LYS A 117 1.50 -10.94 0.00
N GLN A 118 0.85 -10.37 1.01
CA GLN A 118 -0.15 -9.31 0.81
C GLN A 118 0.44 -8.08 0.12
N LEU A 119 1.64 -7.67 0.53
CA LEU A 119 2.34 -6.53 -0.06
C LEU A 119 2.64 -6.73 -1.56
N THR A 120 2.90 -7.95 -2.01
CA THR A 120 3.16 -8.23 -3.44
C THR A 120 1.94 -7.97 -4.34
N ARG A 121 0.74 -7.92 -3.78
CA ARG A 121 -0.50 -7.60 -4.50
C ARG A 121 -0.80 -6.10 -4.59
N CYS A 122 0.02 -5.27 -3.97
CA CYS A 122 -0.06 -3.83 -4.11
C CYS A 122 0.75 -3.39 -5.33
N ARG A 123 0.10 -2.73 -6.29
CA ARG A 123 0.72 -2.14 -7.47
C ARG A 123 0.59 -0.63 -7.39
N ILE A 124 1.71 0.07 -7.49
CA ILE A 124 1.75 1.51 -7.27
C ILE A 124 2.33 2.17 -8.51
N TYR A 125 1.63 3.19 -9.00
CA TYR A 125 1.99 3.94 -10.19
C TYR A 125 2.05 5.43 -9.90
N LYS A 126 3.06 6.08 -10.46
CA LYS A 126 3.27 7.53 -10.33
C LYS A 126 2.16 8.30 -11.04
N ASN A 127 1.80 7.87 -12.25
CA ASN A 127 0.80 8.50 -13.11
C ASN A 127 -0.55 7.74 -13.03
N ALA A 128 -1.51 8.20 -13.82
CA ALA A 128 -2.82 7.57 -13.93
C ALA A 128 -2.79 6.24 -14.71
N ASP A 129 -1.79 6.04 -15.57
CA ASP A 129 -1.72 4.88 -16.43
C ASP A 129 -1.28 3.63 -15.64
N HIS A 130 -2.09 2.61 -15.70
CA HIS A 130 -1.78 1.29 -15.17
C HIS A 130 -1.94 0.22 -16.26
N LYS A 131 -1.14 -0.84 -16.19
CA LYS A 131 -1.12 -1.92 -17.22
C LYS A 131 -2.05 -3.09 -16.85
N HIS A 132 -3.15 -2.82 -16.14
CA HIS A 132 -4.02 -3.87 -15.57
C HIS A 132 -5.47 -3.77 -16.06
N GLU A 133 -5.69 -3.37 -17.31
CA GLU A 133 -7.03 -3.27 -17.89
C GLU A 133 -7.70 -4.65 -18.03
N ALA A 134 -6.93 -5.67 -18.34
CA ALA A 134 -7.42 -7.05 -18.52
C ALA A 134 -8.08 -7.61 -17.24
N GLN A 135 -7.64 -7.16 -16.05
CA GLN A 135 -8.19 -7.57 -14.77
C GLN A 135 -9.50 -6.85 -14.40
N LYS A 136 -9.92 -5.86 -15.20
CA LYS A 136 -11.13 -5.05 -14.97
C LYS A 136 -11.24 -4.54 -13.53
N PRO A 137 -10.27 -3.75 -13.07
CA PRO A 137 -10.26 -3.28 -11.70
C PRO A 137 -11.43 -2.35 -11.42
N VAL A 138 -11.99 -2.44 -10.21
CA VAL A 138 -13.11 -1.61 -9.75
C VAL A 138 -12.54 -0.37 -9.06
N ALA A 139 -13.07 0.81 -9.38
CA ALA A 139 -12.72 2.04 -8.69
C ALA A 139 -13.16 1.96 -7.22
N TYR A 140 -12.26 2.32 -6.31
CA TYR A 140 -12.53 2.40 -4.89
C TYR A 140 -12.44 3.86 -4.45
N GLU A 141 -13.52 4.39 -3.92
CA GLU A 141 -13.59 5.75 -3.38
C GLU A 141 -13.23 5.77 -1.89
N LEU A 142 -12.43 6.78 -1.52
CA LEU A 142 -11.98 7.02 -0.14
C LEU A 142 -12.93 7.93 0.61
#